data_97526f5cd9cbb91c1d7b06942a2d6e63
#
_entry.id   97526f5cd9cbb91c1d7b06942a2d6e63
#
_cell.length_a   1.000
_cell.length_b   1.000
_cell.length_c   1.000
_cell.angle_alpha   90.00
_cell.angle_beta   90.00
_cell.angle_gamma   90.00
#
_symmetry.space_group_name_H-M   'P 1'
#
loop_
_entity.id
_entity.type
_entity.pdbx_description
1 polymer ?
#
loop_
_entity_poly.entity_id
_entity_poly.type
_entity_poly.pdbx_seq_one_letter_code
_entity_poly.pdbx_strand_id
1 'polypeptide(L)'
;MPIPWDELEIGTETGRVELTLTDEMIDEYLASMDSDHPWFAGAESPAGERTAPPDLVPKLAMTALFQDYIQRDIGPNIRAKQAFRFLAPVRSGMRVKAVGRLVEKYERRGKRFITLEALFTDEQGTPLVLDRRTQLVLSPDFQMPA
;
A
#
# COMPACT_ATOMS: atom_id res chain seq x y z
N MET A 1 8.38 -20.97 -2.59
CA MET A 1 7.30 -21.69 -3.27
C MET A 1 5.97 -21.01 -2.99
N PRO A 2 5.21 -20.66 -4.01
CA PRO A 2 3.87 -20.13 -3.80
C PRO A 2 2.99 -21.10 -3.03
N ILE A 3 2.11 -20.54 -2.22
CA ILE A 3 1.10 -21.33 -1.51
C ILE A 3 0.03 -21.76 -2.53
N PRO A 4 -0.41 -23.03 -2.54
CA PRO A 4 -1.49 -23.45 -3.42
C PRO A 4 -2.76 -22.61 -3.22
N TRP A 5 -3.47 -22.33 -4.31
CA TRP A 5 -4.65 -21.48 -4.28
C TRP A 5 -5.66 -21.85 -3.20
N ASP A 6 -5.95 -23.14 -3.07
CA ASP A 6 -6.94 -23.63 -2.11
C ASP A 6 -6.49 -23.50 -0.66
N GLU A 7 -5.19 -23.34 -0.43
CA GLU A 7 -4.61 -23.17 0.90
C GLU A 7 -4.45 -21.71 1.32
N LEU A 8 -4.72 -20.75 0.42
CA LEU A 8 -4.72 -19.35 0.76
C LEU A 8 -5.89 -19.03 1.67
N GLU A 9 -5.60 -18.45 2.84
CA GLU A 9 -6.62 -18.15 3.86
C GLU A 9 -6.92 -16.66 3.94
N ILE A 10 -8.21 -16.31 3.87
CA ILE A 10 -8.69 -14.94 4.09
C ILE A 10 -8.36 -14.55 5.54
N GLY A 11 -7.85 -13.33 5.71
CA GLY A 11 -7.40 -12.82 7.01
C GLY A 11 -5.92 -13.00 7.27
N THR A 12 -5.21 -13.73 6.41
CA THR A 12 -3.76 -13.90 6.54
C THR A 12 -3.06 -12.54 6.56
N GLU A 13 -2.22 -12.32 7.56
CA GLU A 13 -1.38 -11.15 7.62
C GLU A 13 -0.28 -11.26 6.55
N THR A 14 -0.16 -10.23 5.72
CA THR A 14 0.80 -10.22 4.61
C THR A 14 2.08 -9.47 4.95
N GLY A 15 2.02 -8.56 5.91
CA GLY A 15 3.16 -7.79 6.37
C GLY A 15 2.75 -6.71 7.35
N ARG A 16 3.75 -6.10 7.98
CA ARG A 16 3.58 -5.00 8.92
C ARG A 16 4.55 -3.89 8.60
N VAL A 17 4.14 -2.66 8.89
CA VAL A 17 5.03 -1.52 8.80
C VAL A 17 4.74 -0.56 9.94
N GLU A 18 5.80 0.04 10.42
CA GLU A 18 5.75 1.15 11.35
C GLU A 18 6.85 2.11 10.94
N LEU A 19 6.51 3.35 10.64
CA LEU A 19 7.46 4.34 10.18
C LEU A 19 7.11 5.73 10.72
N THR A 20 8.13 6.57 10.86
CA THR A 20 7.96 7.99 11.11
C THR A 20 8.14 8.74 9.81
N LEU A 21 7.11 9.49 9.40
CA LEU A 21 7.17 10.29 8.19
C LEU A 21 8.02 11.53 8.45
N THR A 22 9.16 11.65 7.76
CA THR A 22 10.08 12.76 7.94
C THR A 22 9.93 13.81 6.85
N ASP A 23 10.39 15.04 7.13
CA ASP A 23 10.46 16.09 6.10
C ASP A 23 11.28 15.64 4.90
N GLU A 24 12.37 14.91 5.12
CA GLU A 24 13.23 14.40 4.05
C GLU A 24 12.49 13.45 3.11
N MET A 25 11.66 12.57 3.64
CA MET A 25 10.84 11.66 2.83
C MET A 25 9.86 12.43 1.94
N ILE A 26 9.25 13.48 2.49
CA ILE A 26 8.34 14.34 1.73
C ILE A 26 9.11 15.09 0.65
N ASP A 27 10.27 15.66 0.98
CA ASP A 27 11.11 16.40 0.05
C ASP A 27 11.55 15.53 -1.13
N GLU A 28 12.00 14.31 -0.86
CA GLU A 28 12.40 13.34 -1.91
C GLU A 28 11.24 13.00 -2.82
N TYR A 29 10.06 12.79 -2.27
CA TYR A 29 8.88 12.48 -3.06
C TYR A 29 8.49 13.65 -3.96
N LEU A 30 8.43 14.86 -3.41
CA LEU A 30 8.11 16.06 -4.19
C LEU A 30 9.14 16.30 -5.30
N ALA A 31 10.41 16.10 -5.03
CA ALA A 31 11.47 16.21 -6.04
C ALA A 31 11.29 15.19 -7.16
N SER A 32 10.92 13.96 -6.84
CA SER A 32 10.68 12.91 -7.83
C SER A 32 9.49 13.21 -8.74
N MET A 33 8.54 14.02 -8.27
CA MET A 33 7.34 14.42 -9.00
C MET A 33 7.42 15.82 -9.58
N ASP A 34 8.55 16.51 -9.39
CA ASP A 34 8.75 17.91 -9.79
C ASP A 34 7.60 18.80 -9.26
N SER A 35 7.25 18.62 -7.99
CA SER A 35 6.16 19.34 -7.35
C SER A 35 6.66 20.29 -6.27
N ASP A 36 6.06 21.49 -6.22
CA ASP A 36 6.30 22.50 -5.20
C ASP A 36 5.00 22.95 -4.52
N HIS A 37 3.97 22.10 -4.57
CA HIS A 37 2.66 22.44 -4.03
C HIS A 37 2.77 22.89 -2.56
N PRO A 38 2.24 24.09 -2.20
CA PRO A 38 2.49 24.70 -0.88
C PRO A 38 1.96 23.90 0.31
N TRP A 39 0.96 23.05 0.11
CA TRP A 39 0.47 22.17 1.18
C TRP A 39 1.51 21.14 1.60
N PHE A 40 2.39 20.73 0.68
CA PHE A 40 3.37 19.69 0.91
C PHE A 40 4.78 20.23 1.05
N ALA A 41 5.10 21.29 0.31
CA ALA A 41 6.39 21.94 0.40
C ALA A 41 6.51 22.85 1.64
N GLY A 42 5.39 23.40 2.12
CA GLY A 42 5.32 24.29 3.27
C GLY A 42 4.18 23.91 4.22
N ALA A 43 3.73 24.86 5.03
CA ALA A 43 2.71 24.64 6.07
C ALA A 43 1.35 25.25 5.72
N GLU A 44 1.05 25.45 4.45
CA GLU A 44 -0.16 26.14 3.98
C GLU A 44 -1.37 25.23 3.80
N SER A 45 -1.32 23.98 4.29
CA SER A 45 -2.45 23.06 4.21
C SER A 45 -3.59 23.50 5.15
N PRO A 46 -4.84 23.07 4.86
CA PRO A 46 -5.95 23.28 5.80
C PRO A 46 -5.73 22.71 7.20
N ALA A 47 -4.80 21.76 7.35
CA ALA A 47 -4.43 21.23 8.66
C ALA A 47 -3.54 22.16 9.48
N GLY A 48 -3.08 23.30 8.91
CA GLY A 48 -2.21 24.26 9.60
C GLY A 48 -0.77 23.81 9.78
N GLU A 49 -0.39 22.68 9.21
CA GLU A 49 0.93 22.06 9.29
C GLU A 49 1.34 21.53 7.91
N ARG A 50 2.64 21.17 7.79
CA ARG A 50 3.10 20.48 6.60
C ARG A 50 2.47 19.10 6.52
N THR A 51 1.78 18.82 5.42
CA THR A 51 1.20 17.52 5.13
C THR A 51 1.96 16.83 4.00
N ALA A 52 1.88 15.51 3.94
CA ALA A 52 2.42 14.74 2.84
C ALA A 52 1.37 14.53 1.75
N PRO A 53 1.78 14.37 0.49
CA PRO A 53 0.88 13.81 -0.51
C PRO A 53 0.29 12.50 0.03
N PRO A 54 -1.03 12.32 -0.02
CA PRO A 54 -1.67 11.24 0.74
C PRO A 54 -1.29 9.83 0.31
N ASP A 55 -0.74 9.65 -0.89
CA ASP A 55 -0.28 8.36 -1.40
C ASP A 55 1.18 8.04 -1.05
N LEU A 56 1.91 8.96 -0.41
CA LEU A 56 3.32 8.75 -0.08
C LEU A 56 3.51 7.59 0.90
N VAL A 57 2.74 7.55 1.99
CA VAL A 57 2.89 6.52 3.02
C VAL A 57 2.59 5.12 2.47
N PRO A 58 1.48 4.89 1.72
CA PRO A 58 1.28 3.61 1.05
C PRO A 58 2.42 3.21 0.12
N LYS A 59 3.01 4.16 -0.59
CA LYS A 59 4.12 3.90 -1.49
C LYS A 59 5.37 3.46 -0.73
N LEU A 60 5.71 4.13 0.36
CA LEU A 60 6.87 3.78 1.20
C LEU A 60 6.71 2.40 1.85
N ALA A 61 5.49 2.02 2.18
CA ALA A 61 5.18 0.79 2.88
C ALA A 61 4.91 -0.41 1.97
N MET A 62 4.81 -0.22 0.66
CA MET A 62 4.34 -1.23 -0.29
C MET A 62 5.14 -2.53 -0.22
N THR A 63 6.46 -2.47 -0.14
CA THR A 63 7.31 -3.65 -0.10
C THR A 63 7.04 -4.47 1.16
N ALA A 64 7.09 -3.84 2.32
CA ALA A 64 6.91 -4.53 3.60
C ALA A 64 5.50 -5.07 3.78
N LEU A 65 4.49 -4.36 3.31
CA LEU A 65 3.10 -4.78 3.48
C LEU A 65 2.66 -5.85 2.50
N PHE A 66 3.08 -5.77 1.24
CA PHE A 66 2.47 -6.57 0.18
C PHE A 66 3.47 -7.28 -0.73
N GLN A 67 4.51 -6.60 -1.20
CA GLN A 67 5.39 -7.18 -2.23
C GLN A 67 6.14 -8.41 -1.75
N ASP A 68 6.65 -8.39 -0.52
CA ASP A 68 7.37 -9.54 0.02
C ASP A 68 6.46 -10.77 0.10
N TYR A 69 5.22 -10.57 0.54
CA TYR A 69 4.20 -11.62 0.58
C TYR A 69 3.88 -12.14 -0.83
N ILE A 70 3.64 -11.22 -1.75
CA ILE A 70 3.28 -11.58 -3.14
C ILE A 70 4.40 -12.41 -3.77
N GLN A 71 5.63 -11.99 -3.63
CA GLN A 71 6.78 -12.71 -4.20
C GLN A 71 6.98 -14.09 -3.58
N ARG A 72 6.80 -14.20 -2.28
CA ARG A 72 7.03 -15.45 -1.55
C ARG A 72 5.88 -16.44 -1.71
N ASP A 73 4.64 -15.96 -1.52
CA ASP A 73 3.47 -16.84 -1.32
C ASP A 73 2.50 -16.88 -2.50
N ILE A 74 2.51 -15.88 -3.37
CA ILE A 74 1.57 -15.78 -4.49
C ILE A 74 2.25 -16.09 -5.84
N GLY A 75 3.44 -15.58 -6.06
CA GLY A 75 4.18 -15.79 -7.30
C GLY A 75 3.79 -14.81 -8.41
N PRO A 76 3.88 -15.23 -9.69
CA PRO A 76 3.61 -14.35 -10.82
C PRO A 76 2.22 -13.72 -10.74
N ASN A 77 2.16 -12.41 -10.95
CA ASN A 77 0.92 -11.65 -10.80
C ASN A 77 0.97 -10.33 -11.57
N ILE A 78 -0.19 -9.74 -11.76
CA ILE A 78 -0.33 -8.39 -12.35
C ILE A 78 -1.31 -7.62 -11.46
N ARG A 79 -0.98 -6.38 -11.14
CA ARG A 79 -1.92 -5.51 -10.43
C ARG A 79 -3.07 -5.15 -11.35
N ALA A 80 -4.29 -5.57 -10.98
CA ALA A 80 -5.50 -5.36 -11.75
C ALA A 80 -6.23 -4.08 -11.33
N LYS A 81 -6.23 -3.78 -10.02
CA LYS A 81 -6.87 -2.58 -9.47
C LYS A 81 -6.10 -2.08 -8.26
N GLN A 82 -6.23 -0.78 -7.99
CA GLN A 82 -5.80 -0.18 -6.75
C GLN A 82 -6.78 0.95 -6.39
N ALA A 83 -7.17 1.01 -5.13
CA ALA A 83 -8.02 2.08 -4.60
C ALA A 83 -7.45 2.57 -3.27
N PHE A 84 -7.46 3.88 -3.09
CA PHE A 84 -7.14 4.52 -1.83
C PHE A 84 -8.37 5.23 -1.30
N ARG A 85 -8.54 5.21 0.03
CA ARG A 85 -9.44 6.13 0.72
C ARG A 85 -8.58 6.98 1.65
N PHE A 86 -8.60 8.27 1.44
CA PHE A 86 -7.87 9.24 2.26
C PHE A 86 -8.82 9.74 3.35
N LEU A 87 -8.55 9.37 4.59
CA LEU A 87 -9.48 9.56 5.70
C LEU A 87 -9.10 10.73 6.60
N ALA A 88 -7.81 11.02 6.71
CA ALA A 88 -7.28 12.14 7.49
C ALA A 88 -5.93 12.58 6.90
N PRO A 89 -5.54 13.85 7.11
CA PRO A 89 -4.23 14.33 6.65
C PRO A 89 -3.09 13.57 7.30
N VAL A 90 -2.06 13.25 6.50
CA VAL A 90 -0.81 12.69 7.00
C VAL A 90 0.19 13.82 7.13
N ARG A 91 0.65 14.08 8.36
CA ARG A 91 1.50 15.22 8.68
C ARG A 91 2.96 14.82 8.79
N SER A 92 3.85 15.77 8.50
CA SER A 92 5.28 15.59 8.74
C SER A 92 5.53 15.32 10.23
N GLY A 93 6.42 14.38 10.52
CA GLY A 93 6.74 13.96 11.88
C GLY A 93 5.81 12.91 12.47
N MET A 94 4.73 12.58 11.78
CA MET A 94 3.74 11.60 12.27
C MET A 94 4.31 10.18 12.22
N ARG A 95 4.05 9.43 13.29
CA ARG A 95 4.34 8.00 13.33
C ARG A 95 3.12 7.24 12.81
N VAL A 96 3.35 6.39 11.82
CA VAL A 96 2.29 5.68 11.09
C VAL A 96 2.55 4.19 11.17
N LYS A 97 1.50 3.42 11.35
CA LYS A 97 1.57 1.95 11.34
C LYS A 97 0.45 1.35 10.50
N ALA A 98 0.71 0.17 9.95
CA ALA A 98 -0.27 -0.59 9.21
C ALA A 98 0.04 -2.09 9.26
N VAL A 99 -1.01 -2.88 9.09
CA VAL A 99 -0.93 -4.34 8.89
C VAL A 99 -1.63 -4.66 7.58
N GLY A 100 -0.94 -5.35 6.70
CA GLY A 100 -1.51 -5.84 5.46
C GLY A 100 -2.20 -7.18 5.66
N ARG A 101 -3.30 -7.40 4.97
CA ARG A 101 -4.05 -8.66 5.03
C ARG A 101 -4.59 -9.06 3.67
N LEU A 102 -4.66 -10.37 3.47
CA LEU A 102 -5.41 -10.97 2.37
C LEU A 102 -6.90 -10.93 2.77
N VAL A 103 -7.70 -10.12 2.10
CA VAL A 103 -9.10 -9.91 2.47
C VAL A 103 -10.09 -10.59 1.55
N GLU A 104 -9.65 -10.98 0.35
CA GLU A 104 -10.53 -11.57 -0.65
C GLU A 104 -9.73 -12.44 -1.61
N LYS A 105 -10.29 -13.56 -2.00
CA LYS A 105 -9.84 -14.35 -3.15
C LYS A 105 -11.05 -14.84 -3.92
N TYR A 106 -10.98 -14.76 -5.24
CA TYR A 106 -12.10 -15.19 -6.09
C TYR A 106 -11.63 -15.58 -7.49
N GLU A 107 -12.49 -16.33 -8.16
CA GLU A 107 -12.31 -16.63 -9.56
C GLU A 107 -13.38 -15.91 -10.37
N ARG A 108 -12.98 -15.35 -11.49
CA ARG A 108 -13.89 -14.69 -12.43
C ARG A 108 -13.42 -14.93 -13.85
N ARG A 109 -14.30 -15.49 -14.67
CA ARG A 109 -14.01 -15.81 -16.07
C ARG A 109 -12.74 -16.67 -16.23
N GLY A 110 -12.58 -17.66 -15.35
CA GLY A 110 -11.43 -18.55 -15.35
C GLY A 110 -10.13 -17.95 -14.84
N LYS A 111 -10.15 -16.73 -14.30
CA LYS A 111 -8.98 -16.04 -13.75
C LYS A 111 -9.08 -15.92 -12.24
N ARG A 112 -7.94 -16.00 -11.59
CA ARG A 112 -7.84 -15.94 -10.13
C ARG A 112 -7.37 -14.58 -9.67
N PHE A 113 -8.06 -14.02 -8.69
CA PHE A 113 -7.76 -12.71 -8.12
C PHE A 113 -7.64 -12.80 -6.62
N ILE A 114 -6.71 -12.03 -6.07
CA ILE A 114 -6.64 -11.78 -4.63
C ILE A 114 -6.75 -10.28 -4.38
N THR A 115 -7.34 -9.92 -3.25
CA THR A 115 -7.37 -8.54 -2.79
C THR A 115 -6.62 -8.43 -1.47
N LEU A 116 -5.71 -7.47 -1.41
CA LEU A 116 -4.91 -7.14 -0.25
C LEU A 116 -5.32 -5.76 0.26
N GLU A 117 -5.34 -5.60 1.57
CA GLU A 117 -5.79 -4.36 2.19
C GLU A 117 -4.92 -4.00 3.38
N ALA A 118 -4.65 -2.71 3.57
CA ALA A 118 -3.99 -2.19 4.76
C ALA A 118 -4.62 -0.88 5.17
N LEU A 119 -4.92 -0.73 6.46
CA LEU A 119 -5.35 0.52 7.06
C LEU A 119 -4.17 1.15 7.79
N PHE A 120 -3.80 2.35 7.36
CA PHE A 120 -2.76 3.15 8.00
C PHE A 120 -3.39 3.98 9.11
N THR A 121 -2.81 3.92 10.30
CA THR A 121 -3.27 4.66 11.48
C THR A 121 -2.12 5.42 12.11
N ASP A 122 -2.44 6.48 12.85
CA ASP A 122 -1.47 7.17 13.70
C ASP A 122 -1.32 6.49 15.06
N GLU A 123 -0.55 7.08 15.98
CA GLU A 123 -0.32 6.53 17.33
C GLU A 123 -1.58 6.43 18.17
N GLN A 124 -2.57 7.27 17.90
CA GLN A 124 -3.85 7.26 18.60
C GLN A 124 -4.86 6.30 17.96
N GLY A 125 -4.47 5.61 16.89
CA GLY A 125 -5.36 4.73 16.15
C GLY A 125 -6.29 5.45 15.18
N THR A 126 -6.07 6.74 14.92
CA THR A 126 -6.86 7.50 13.94
C THR A 126 -6.59 6.96 12.53
N PRO A 127 -7.62 6.55 11.78
CA PRO A 127 -7.44 6.09 10.40
C PRO A 127 -6.98 7.23 9.49
N LEU A 128 -5.95 6.98 8.72
CA LEU A 128 -5.34 7.96 7.82
C LEU A 128 -5.60 7.62 6.35
N VAL A 129 -5.24 6.41 5.94
CA VAL A 129 -5.36 5.94 4.56
C VAL A 129 -5.75 4.47 4.58
N LEU A 130 -6.70 4.11 3.73
CA LEU A 130 -7.00 2.71 3.42
C LEU A 130 -6.44 2.41 2.02
N ASP A 131 -5.54 1.45 1.92
CA ASP A 131 -4.97 0.96 0.67
C ASP A 131 -5.57 -0.40 0.36
N ARG A 132 -6.23 -0.50 -0.78
CA ARG A 132 -6.84 -1.75 -1.26
C ARG A 132 -6.38 -2.04 -2.68
N ARG A 133 -5.80 -3.21 -2.90
CA ARG A 133 -5.31 -3.60 -4.22
C ARG A 133 -5.71 -5.01 -4.58
N THR A 134 -6.03 -5.20 -5.85
CA THR A 134 -6.39 -6.50 -6.40
C THR A 134 -5.33 -6.94 -7.39
N GLN A 135 -4.82 -8.16 -7.20
CA GLN A 135 -3.81 -8.77 -8.06
C GLN A 135 -4.45 -9.91 -8.86
N LEU A 136 -4.17 -9.94 -10.15
CA LEU A 136 -4.45 -11.10 -11.01
C LEU A 136 -3.31 -12.10 -10.79
N VAL A 137 -3.64 -13.27 -10.27
CA VAL A 137 -2.67 -14.34 -10.03
C VAL A 137 -2.49 -15.13 -11.32
N LEU A 138 -1.25 -15.24 -11.78
CA LEU A 138 -0.92 -15.95 -13.00
C LEU A 138 -0.49 -17.39 -12.68
N SER A 139 -0.49 -18.25 -13.71
CA SER A 139 0.06 -19.59 -13.56
C SER A 139 1.52 -19.51 -13.13
N PRO A 140 2.01 -20.41 -12.26
CA PRO A 140 3.43 -20.48 -11.92
C PRO A 140 4.34 -20.63 -13.13
N ASP A 141 3.83 -21.21 -14.22
CA ASP A 141 4.56 -21.42 -15.45
C ASP A 141 4.46 -20.25 -16.43
N PHE A 142 3.80 -19.16 -16.02
CA PHE A 142 3.64 -18.00 -16.88
C PHE A 142 4.98 -17.37 -17.24
N GLN A 143 5.19 -17.13 -18.52
CA GLN A 143 6.35 -16.42 -19.03
C GLN A 143 5.90 -15.20 -19.81
N MET A 144 6.55 -14.07 -19.56
CA MET A 144 6.29 -12.86 -20.33
C MET A 144 6.67 -13.09 -21.78
N PRO A 145 5.84 -12.68 -22.75
CA PRO A 145 6.23 -12.67 -24.14
C PRO A 145 7.49 -11.84 -24.35
N ALA A 146 8.36 -12.32 -25.23
CA ALA A 146 9.61 -11.62 -25.58
C ALA A 146 9.31 -10.31 -26.33
#